data_a566565290c14c6ba5d9be2cbfa31926
#
_entry.id   a566565290c14c6ba5d9be2cbfa31926
#
_cell.length_a   1.000
_cell.length_b   1.000
_cell.length_c   1.000
_cell.angle_alpha   90.00
_cell.angle_beta   90.00
_cell.angle_gamma   90.00
#
_symmetry.space_group_name_H-M   'P 1'
#
loop_
_entity.id
_entity.type
_entity.pdbx_description
1 polymer ?
#
loop_
_entity_poly.entity_id
_entity_poly.type
_entity_poly.pdbx_seq_one_letter_code
_entity_poly.pdbx_strand_id
1 'polypeptide(L)'
;MASIGIIGGGVLGMTLALRLREKGHDVSIIEGAAAPGGLASSQTIGGYTWDRFYHVILASDTHLRALLDELGFHDRLRWATTKTGFYVDGTLYSLSSSLEFLTFPPLSLVDKARLAATIMYASRVRDWRRLESIPVTDWLRTLSGSRTFERIWLPLLKSKLGENYRITSASFIWAIIARMYAARRSGLKREQFGYVDGGYEPVMAAFREHLAARDVELLCGSPVSSVRDSGDGAVVTLANGDTHAFDHVVLTIPSSRIAALCPDLTDAESERLQRVVYQGVICASVLLRKPLAEYYVTNITDAAIPFTGVIEMTALVDRERFGGNSLVYLPRYLVQGDAYWHATDEAIQRDFTAALEAMYPGFDRQDILAFRIARARDVLAISTLDYSNRALPPLRTSLPSVFIVNSAQIASGTLNLNETVGLANSQAAALLRLVNAREEAPAHA
;
A
#
# COMPACT_ATOMS: atom_id res chain seq x y z
N MET A 1 -29.64 4.04 15.96
CA MET A 1 -28.35 3.38 16.32
C MET A 1 -28.33 2.05 15.60
N ALA A 2 -27.51 1.91 14.55
CA ALA A 2 -27.46 0.70 13.74
C ALA A 2 -26.29 -0.20 14.19
N SER A 3 -26.44 -1.51 13.99
CA SER A 3 -25.39 -2.50 14.09
C SER A 3 -24.65 -2.61 12.75
N ILE A 4 -23.33 -2.48 12.76
CA ILE A 4 -22.50 -2.44 11.54
C ILE A 4 -21.38 -3.47 11.61
N GLY A 5 -21.42 -4.44 10.70
CA GLY A 5 -20.35 -5.42 10.52
C GLY A 5 -19.29 -4.90 9.51
N ILE A 6 -18.01 -4.88 9.88
CA ILE A 6 -16.90 -4.52 8.98
C ILE A 6 -16.12 -5.79 8.65
N ILE A 7 -16.06 -6.14 7.37
CA ILE A 7 -15.32 -7.32 6.91
C ILE A 7 -13.92 -6.87 6.48
N GLY A 8 -12.93 -7.23 7.31
CA GLY A 8 -11.51 -6.91 7.13
C GLY A 8 -10.97 -6.02 8.24
N GLY A 9 -10.06 -6.57 9.05
CA GLY A 9 -9.38 -5.92 10.18
C GLY A 9 -8.05 -5.23 9.81
N GLY A 10 -7.89 -4.80 8.57
CA GLY A 10 -6.77 -3.93 8.18
C GLY A 10 -6.94 -2.51 8.73
N VAL A 11 -5.92 -1.65 8.58
CA VAL A 11 -5.96 -0.24 9.04
C VAL A 11 -7.19 0.50 8.52
N LEU A 12 -7.65 0.21 7.30
CA LEU A 12 -8.88 0.77 6.74
C LEU A 12 -10.12 0.41 7.57
N GLY A 13 -10.33 -0.88 7.81
CA GLY A 13 -11.49 -1.37 8.57
C GLY A 13 -11.46 -0.90 10.02
N MET A 14 -10.30 -0.95 10.68
CA MET A 14 -10.13 -0.46 12.05
C MET A 14 -10.41 1.04 12.16
N THR A 15 -9.95 1.85 11.20
CA THR A 15 -10.22 3.31 11.18
C THR A 15 -11.71 3.58 10.93
N LEU A 16 -12.35 2.85 10.00
CA LEU A 16 -13.80 2.98 9.78
C LEU A 16 -14.59 2.63 11.03
N ALA A 17 -14.24 1.51 11.69
CA ALA A 17 -14.88 1.09 12.94
C ALA A 17 -14.83 2.19 14.01
N LEU A 18 -13.64 2.77 14.20
CA LEU A 18 -13.44 3.87 15.13
C LEU A 18 -14.35 5.05 14.81
N ARG A 19 -14.39 5.51 13.55
CA ARG A 19 -15.19 6.67 13.12
C ARG A 19 -16.70 6.42 13.22
N LEU A 20 -17.16 5.20 12.94
CA LEU A 20 -18.58 4.85 13.05
C LEU A 20 -18.99 4.71 14.52
N ARG A 21 -18.15 4.11 15.35
CA ARG A 21 -18.39 3.99 16.79
C ARG A 21 -18.45 5.35 17.49
N GLU A 22 -17.59 6.31 17.14
CA GLU A 22 -17.63 7.69 17.63
C GLU A 22 -18.95 8.42 17.32
N LYS A 23 -19.72 7.93 16.36
CA LYS A 23 -21.05 8.45 16.01
C LYS A 23 -22.21 7.66 16.62
N GLY A 24 -21.90 6.75 17.53
CA GLY A 24 -22.89 6.04 18.33
C GLY A 24 -23.47 4.78 17.70
N HIS A 25 -22.88 4.28 16.60
CA HIS A 25 -23.27 2.98 16.02
C HIS A 25 -22.62 1.83 16.78
N ASP A 26 -23.28 0.67 16.79
CA ASP A 26 -22.67 -0.57 17.28
C ASP A 26 -21.85 -1.21 16.18
N VAL A 27 -20.56 -1.50 16.45
CA VAL A 27 -19.62 -1.89 15.38
C VAL A 27 -18.84 -3.13 15.77
N SER A 28 -18.85 -4.13 14.88
CA SER A 28 -18.01 -5.33 14.99
C SER A 28 -17.11 -5.46 13.76
N ILE A 29 -15.87 -5.88 13.96
CA ILE A 29 -14.90 -6.18 12.88
C ILE A 29 -14.73 -7.69 12.79
N ILE A 30 -14.85 -8.25 11.59
CA ILE A 30 -14.61 -9.66 11.31
C ILE A 30 -13.34 -9.77 10.43
N GLU A 31 -12.31 -10.41 10.97
CA GLU A 31 -11.00 -10.58 10.33
C GLU A 31 -10.67 -12.06 10.15
N GLY A 32 -10.33 -12.47 8.93
CA GLY A 32 -9.97 -13.85 8.62
C GLY A 32 -8.61 -14.30 9.15
N ALA A 33 -7.69 -13.37 9.34
CA ALA A 33 -6.39 -13.66 9.93
C ALA A 33 -6.47 -13.77 11.46
N ALA A 34 -5.49 -14.45 12.08
CA ALA A 34 -5.40 -14.60 13.53
C ALA A 34 -5.16 -13.28 14.27
N ALA A 35 -4.71 -12.23 13.58
CA ALA A 35 -4.53 -10.89 14.13
C ALA A 35 -4.86 -9.82 13.07
N PRO A 36 -5.38 -8.65 13.47
CA PRO A 36 -5.66 -7.55 12.58
C PRO A 36 -4.37 -6.84 12.13
N GLY A 37 -4.51 -5.88 11.23
CA GLY A 37 -3.43 -5.03 10.73
C GLY A 37 -3.22 -5.13 9.22
N GLY A 38 -3.60 -6.25 8.59
CA GLY A 38 -3.47 -6.45 7.15
C GLY A 38 -2.02 -6.25 6.67
N LEU A 39 -1.78 -5.32 5.75
CA LEU A 39 -0.43 -5.02 5.25
C LEU A 39 0.47 -4.30 6.27
N ALA A 40 -0.09 -3.71 7.33
CA ALA A 40 0.66 -3.10 8.43
C ALA A 40 1.01 -4.11 9.54
N SER A 41 0.74 -5.40 9.33
CA SER A 41 1.10 -6.46 10.28
C SER A 41 2.60 -6.66 10.38
N SER A 42 3.04 -7.16 11.53
CA SER A 42 4.44 -7.41 11.85
C SER A 42 4.80 -8.89 11.74
N GLN A 43 6.08 -9.19 11.79
CA GLN A 43 6.65 -10.54 11.83
C GLN A 43 7.92 -10.58 12.70
N THR A 44 8.30 -11.78 13.13
CA THR A 44 9.58 -11.98 13.83
C THR A 44 10.66 -12.38 12.83
N ILE A 45 11.80 -11.68 12.88
CA ILE A 45 13.00 -11.96 12.11
C ILE A 45 14.24 -11.89 12.99
N GLY A 46 15.00 -13.00 13.09
CA GLY A 46 16.22 -13.05 13.90
C GLY A 46 16.04 -12.70 15.37
N GLY A 47 14.85 -12.94 15.95
CA GLY A 47 14.50 -12.59 17.33
C GLY A 47 13.94 -11.18 17.52
N TYR A 48 13.86 -10.36 16.47
CA TYR A 48 13.28 -9.02 16.50
C TYR A 48 11.90 -9.02 15.87
N THR A 49 10.95 -8.29 16.44
CA THR A 49 9.64 -8.03 15.84
C THR A 49 9.69 -6.71 15.08
N TRP A 50 9.32 -6.76 13.80
CA TRP A 50 9.25 -5.59 12.92
C TRP A 50 8.22 -5.80 11.80
N ASP A 51 7.94 -4.74 11.06
CA ASP A 51 6.94 -4.74 9.98
C ASP A 51 7.22 -5.83 8.94
N ARG A 52 6.17 -6.50 8.49
CA ARG A 52 6.25 -7.53 7.45
C ARG A 52 6.59 -6.94 6.08
N PHE A 53 6.11 -5.73 5.81
CA PHE A 53 6.40 -4.94 4.62
C PHE A 53 6.96 -3.60 5.05
N TYR A 54 7.78 -2.97 4.21
CA TYR A 54 8.37 -1.68 4.55
C TYR A 54 7.34 -0.54 4.53
N HIS A 55 7.41 0.30 5.53
CA HIS A 55 6.57 1.49 5.66
C HIS A 55 7.41 2.71 6.00
N VAL A 56 7.02 3.86 5.45
CA VAL A 56 7.56 5.16 5.82
C VAL A 56 6.45 6.18 5.94
N ILE A 57 6.72 7.23 6.69
CA ILE A 57 5.83 8.36 6.93
C ILE A 57 6.47 9.60 6.30
N LEU A 58 5.69 10.35 5.52
CA LEU A 58 6.10 11.66 5.03
C LEU A 58 5.56 12.76 5.94
N ALA A 59 6.24 13.89 5.99
CA ALA A 59 5.74 15.05 6.76
C ALA A 59 4.36 15.53 6.29
N SER A 60 4.05 15.28 5.01
CA SER A 60 2.74 15.54 4.38
C SER A 60 1.65 14.52 4.69
N ASP A 61 1.96 13.41 5.37
CA ASP A 61 0.99 12.35 5.69
C ASP A 61 0.11 12.74 6.89
N THR A 62 -0.73 13.75 6.70
CA THR A 62 -1.52 14.38 7.78
C THR A 62 -2.57 13.47 8.38
N HIS A 63 -3.23 12.62 7.58
CA HIS A 63 -4.25 11.68 8.06
C HIS A 63 -3.64 10.60 8.95
N LEU A 64 -2.54 10.01 8.51
CA LEU A 64 -1.84 8.99 9.30
C LEU A 64 -1.29 9.57 10.60
N ARG A 65 -0.67 10.76 10.52
CA ARG A 65 -0.11 11.42 11.70
C ARG A 65 -1.18 11.76 12.73
N ALA A 66 -2.35 12.24 12.27
CA ALA A 66 -3.49 12.51 13.17
C ALA A 66 -3.98 11.24 13.86
N LEU A 67 -4.07 10.10 13.14
CA LEU A 67 -4.41 8.81 13.75
C LEU A 67 -3.34 8.36 14.75
N LEU A 68 -2.07 8.51 14.43
CA LEU A 68 -0.97 8.16 15.34
C LEU A 68 -1.00 9.02 16.62
N ASP A 69 -1.30 10.33 16.49
CA ASP A 69 -1.48 11.22 17.64
C ASP A 69 -2.66 10.78 18.52
N GLU A 70 -3.80 10.41 17.91
CA GLU A 70 -4.98 9.90 18.60
C GLU A 70 -4.70 8.59 19.36
N LEU A 71 -3.85 7.73 18.80
CA LEU A 71 -3.41 6.49 19.44
C LEU A 71 -2.25 6.67 20.44
N GLY A 72 -1.80 7.90 20.69
CA GLY A 72 -0.73 8.20 21.66
C GLY A 72 0.69 8.00 21.15
N PHE A 73 0.91 8.06 19.84
CA PHE A 73 2.24 7.84 19.23
C PHE A 73 2.95 9.11 18.78
N HIS A 74 2.47 10.30 19.16
CA HIS A 74 3.10 11.57 18.80
C HIS A 74 4.61 11.57 19.12
N ASP A 75 4.98 11.27 20.35
CA ASP A 75 6.36 11.31 20.84
C ASP A 75 7.22 10.11 20.40
N ARG A 76 6.61 9.15 19.70
CA ARG A 76 7.28 7.97 19.14
C ARG A 76 7.57 8.09 17.65
N LEU A 77 7.16 9.17 17.00
CA LEU A 77 7.55 9.48 15.63
C LEU A 77 9.01 9.93 15.59
N ARG A 78 9.80 9.30 14.75
CA ARG A 78 11.20 9.63 14.49
C ARG A 78 11.37 10.06 13.05
N TRP A 79 12.25 11.01 12.83
CA TRP A 79 12.52 11.56 11.50
C TRP A 79 14.01 11.52 11.21
N ALA A 80 14.38 11.03 10.04
CA ALA A 80 15.76 11.02 9.59
C ALA A 80 15.88 11.48 8.13
N THR A 81 17.00 12.10 7.80
CA THR A 81 17.39 12.42 6.44
C THR A 81 18.04 11.18 5.84
N THR A 82 17.54 10.73 4.68
CA THR A 82 18.04 9.54 4.02
C THR A 82 18.71 9.88 2.69
N LYS A 83 19.48 8.93 2.18
CA LYS A 83 20.05 8.97 0.83
C LYS A 83 19.29 7.99 -0.07
N THR A 84 19.28 8.27 -1.37
CA THR A 84 18.68 7.43 -2.39
C THR A 84 19.74 6.93 -3.35
N GLY A 85 19.78 5.62 -3.55
CA GLY A 85 20.63 4.95 -4.53
C GLY A 85 19.87 4.67 -5.84
N PHE A 86 20.64 4.48 -6.90
CA PHE A 86 20.16 4.09 -8.21
C PHE A 86 21.10 3.06 -8.85
N TYR A 87 20.59 1.85 -9.08
CA TYR A 87 21.36 0.78 -9.71
C TYR A 87 20.98 0.67 -11.19
N VAL A 88 21.93 0.89 -12.06
CA VAL A 88 21.75 0.91 -13.52
C VAL A 88 23.02 0.48 -14.23
N ASP A 89 22.89 -0.36 -15.26
CA ASP A 89 24.00 -0.89 -16.06
C ASP A 89 25.11 -1.51 -15.16
N GLY A 90 24.73 -2.28 -14.14
CA GLY A 90 25.64 -2.95 -13.20
C GLY A 90 26.35 -2.01 -12.21
N THR A 91 25.95 -0.75 -12.11
CA THR A 91 26.63 0.24 -11.26
C THR A 91 25.66 0.94 -10.31
N LEU A 92 26.08 1.05 -9.05
CA LEU A 92 25.34 1.75 -8.01
C LEU A 92 25.76 3.22 -7.93
N TYR A 93 24.83 4.12 -8.13
CA TYR A 93 25.02 5.58 -8.06
C TYR A 93 24.23 6.19 -6.90
N SER A 94 24.75 7.27 -6.32
CA SER A 94 23.98 8.14 -5.44
C SER A 94 23.10 9.10 -6.24
N LEU A 95 21.84 9.32 -5.80
CA LEU A 95 20.91 10.26 -6.41
C LEU A 95 20.14 11.05 -5.32
N SER A 96 20.85 11.53 -4.32
CA SER A 96 20.31 12.15 -3.11
C SER A 96 20.32 13.67 -3.13
N SER A 97 21.02 14.29 -4.10
CA SER A 97 21.15 15.74 -4.21
C SER A 97 21.02 16.22 -5.65
N SER A 98 20.75 17.53 -5.81
CA SER A 98 20.68 18.15 -7.13
C SER A 98 22.01 18.07 -7.88
N LEU A 99 23.15 18.13 -7.18
CA LEU A 99 24.46 18.00 -7.79
C LEU A 99 24.70 16.58 -8.32
N GLU A 100 24.36 15.56 -7.53
CA GLU A 100 24.44 14.16 -7.95
C GLU A 100 23.52 13.88 -9.15
N PHE A 101 22.32 14.48 -9.18
CA PHE A 101 21.44 14.40 -10.35
C PHE A 101 22.09 15.05 -11.58
N LEU A 102 22.72 16.22 -11.45
CA LEU A 102 23.39 16.88 -12.57
C LEU A 102 24.61 16.09 -13.08
N THR A 103 25.31 15.39 -12.20
CA THR A 103 26.47 14.57 -12.54
C THR A 103 26.12 13.10 -12.86
N PHE A 104 24.85 12.68 -12.75
CA PHE A 104 24.40 11.30 -12.98
C PHE A 104 24.74 10.80 -14.38
N PRO A 105 25.69 9.84 -14.54
CA PRO A 105 26.26 9.49 -15.85
C PRO A 105 25.26 8.84 -16.82
N PRO A 106 24.24 8.06 -16.36
CA PRO A 106 23.31 7.38 -17.26
C PRO A 106 22.47 8.32 -18.13
N LEU A 107 22.34 9.60 -17.77
CA LEU A 107 21.54 10.59 -18.49
C LEU A 107 22.37 11.74 -19.03
N SER A 108 22.10 12.12 -20.29
CA SER A 108 22.63 13.37 -20.85
C SER A 108 22.03 14.60 -20.18
N LEU A 109 22.64 15.79 -20.36
CA LEU A 109 22.08 17.04 -19.84
C LEU A 109 20.67 17.33 -20.37
N VAL A 110 20.40 17.00 -21.64
CA VAL A 110 19.07 17.15 -22.26
C VAL A 110 18.05 16.22 -21.60
N ASP A 111 18.44 14.96 -21.35
CA ASP A 111 17.57 13.99 -20.68
C ASP A 111 17.25 14.44 -19.23
N LYS A 112 18.24 14.96 -18.52
CA LYS A 112 18.09 15.53 -17.17
C LYS A 112 17.12 16.72 -17.15
N ALA A 113 17.31 17.64 -18.12
CA ALA A 113 16.41 18.80 -18.24
C ALA A 113 14.96 18.36 -18.54
N ARG A 114 14.76 17.40 -19.44
CA ARG A 114 13.45 16.83 -19.76
C ARG A 114 12.82 16.11 -18.56
N LEU A 115 13.60 15.31 -17.83
CA LEU A 115 13.13 14.61 -16.62
C LEU A 115 12.68 15.62 -15.55
N ALA A 116 13.49 16.66 -15.29
CA ALA A 116 13.14 17.73 -14.37
C ALA A 116 11.86 18.47 -14.79
N ALA A 117 11.74 18.81 -16.09
CA ALA A 117 10.57 19.45 -16.64
C ALA A 117 9.32 18.56 -16.52
N THR A 118 9.44 17.25 -16.75
CA THR A 118 8.36 16.26 -16.55
C THR A 118 7.87 16.26 -15.11
N ILE A 119 8.78 16.20 -14.14
CA ILE A 119 8.45 16.22 -12.72
C ILE A 119 7.76 17.54 -12.33
N MET A 120 8.32 18.67 -12.81
CA MET A 120 7.73 19.99 -12.55
C MET A 120 6.34 20.16 -13.17
N TYR A 121 6.13 19.67 -14.39
CA TYR A 121 4.82 19.69 -15.04
C TYR A 121 3.83 18.81 -14.26
N ALA A 122 4.19 17.56 -14.00
CA ALA A 122 3.36 16.61 -13.26
C ALA A 122 2.92 17.17 -11.89
N SER A 123 3.84 17.80 -11.15
CA SER A 123 3.53 18.39 -9.85
C SER A 123 2.51 19.54 -9.87
N ARG A 124 2.22 20.11 -11.06
CA ARG A 124 1.27 21.20 -11.26
C ARG A 124 -0.08 20.75 -11.81
N VAL A 125 -0.18 19.51 -12.31
CA VAL A 125 -1.45 18.95 -12.79
C VAL A 125 -2.40 18.80 -11.59
N ARG A 126 -3.58 19.42 -11.69
CA ARG A 126 -4.64 19.37 -10.68
C ARG A 126 -5.77 18.43 -11.10
N ASP A 127 -6.11 18.43 -12.37
CA ASP A 127 -7.14 17.57 -12.94
C ASP A 127 -6.53 16.23 -13.38
N TRP A 128 -6.36 15.35 -12.42
CA TRP A 128 -5.78 14.04 -12.64
C TRP A 128 -6.72 13.08 -13.41
N ARG A 129 -8.03 13.34 -13.41
CA ARG A 129 -9.01 12.52 -14.14
C ARG A 129 -8.74 12.51 -15.63
N ARG A 130 -8.25 13.62 -16.19
CA ARG A 130 -7.81 13.67 -17.61
C ARG A 130 -6.67 12.71 -17.92
N LEU A 131 -5.86 12.38 -16.92
CA LEU A 131 -4.75 11.45 -17.10
C LEU A 131 -5.19 10.00 -17.13
N GLU A 132 -6.41 9.68 -16.71
CA GLU A 132 -6.95 8.31 -16.75
C GLU A 132 -7.16 7.80 -18.18
N SER A 133 -7.39 8.68 -19.16
CA SER A 133 -7.54 8.31 -20.57
C SER A 133 -6.22 8.20 -21.33
N ILE A 134 -5.10 8.56 -20.71
CA ILE A 134 -3.78 8.61 -21.37
C ILE A 134 -2.93 7.44 -20.87
N PRO A 135 -2.42 6.55 -21.78
CA PRO A 135 -1.46 5.54 -21.39
C PRO A 135 -0.22 6.13 -20.72
N VAL A 136 0.25 5.54 -19.64
CA VAL A 136 1.44 6.01 -18.90
C VAL A 136 2.68 6.09 -19.81
N THR A 137 2.81 5.16 -20.74
CA THR A 137 3.92 5.10 -21.70
C THR A 137 3.94 6.30 -22.65
N ASP A 138 2.78 6.68 -23.17
CA ASP A 138 2.64 7.77 -24.13
C ASP A 138 2.86 9.11 -23.46
N TRP A 139 2.29 9.27 -22.25
CA TRP A 139 2.46 10.49 -21.46
C TRP A 139 3.92 10.73 -21.09
N LEU A 140 4.61 9.71 -20.57
CA LEU A 140 6.02 9.83 -20.17
C LEU A 140 6.94 9.99 -21.38
N ARG A 141 6.67 9.29 -22.48
CA ARG A 141 7.46 9.43 -23.72
C ARG A 141 7.31 10.82 -24.32
N THR A 142 6.10 11.37 -24.30
CA THR A 142 5.84 12.73 -24.81
C THR A 142 6.56 13.79 -23.97
N LEU A 143 6.54 13.69 -22.65
CA LEU A 143 7.14 14.68 -21.75
C LEU A 143 8.65 14.54 -21.64
N SER A 144 9.15 13.31 -21.43
CA SER A 144 10.57 13.06 -21.15
C SER A 144 11.40 12.78 -22.40
N GLY A 145 10.76 12.47 -23.54
CA GLY A 145 11.40 11.98 -24.75
C GLY A 145 11.71 10.47 -24.68
N SER A 146 11.84 9.84 -25.87
CA SER A 146 11.99 8.38 -25.99
C SER A 146 13.20 7.84 -25.23
N ARG A 147 14.35 8.50 -25.31
CA ARG A 147 15.59 8.04 -24.66
C ARG A 147 15.45 7.99 -23.13
N THR A 148 14.96 9.08 -22.51
CA THR A 148 14.74 9.12 -21.05
C THR A 148 13.68 8.12 -20.63
N PHE A 149 12.61 7.97 -21.44
CA PHE A 149 11.57 6.98 -21.21
C PHE A 149 12.15 5.56 -21.19
N GLU A 150 12.89 5.16 -22.20
CA GLU A 150 13.42 3.80 -22.33
C GLU A 150 14.50 3.48 -21.27
N ARG A 151 15.28 4.48 -20.86
CA ARG A 151 16.41 4.27 -19.96
C ARG A 151 16.01 4.33 -18.47
N ILE A 152 15.01 5.10 -18.12
CA ILE A 152 14.61 5.33 -16.73
C ILE A 152 13.18 4.86 -16.46
N TRP A 153 12.19 5.45 -17.18
CA TRP A 153 10.79 5.20 -16.84
C TRP A 153 10.32 3.78 -17.14
N LEU A 154 10.65 3.27 -18.32
CA LEU A 154 10.19 1.94 -18.72
C LEU A 154 10.74 0.82 -17.83
N PRO A 155 12.04 0.78 -17.46
CA PRO A 155 12.55 -0.19 -16.50
C PRO A 155 11.86 -0.07 -15.13
N LEU A 156 11.67 1.13 -14.60
CA LEU A 156 10.98 1.36 -13.33
C LEU A 156 9.50 0.93 -13.38
N LEU A 157 8.79 1.24 -14.48
CA LEU A 157 7.42 0.79 -14.69
C LEU A 157 7.33 -0.74 -14.74
N LYS A 158 8.22 -1.40 -15.51
CA LYS A 158 8.27 -2.87 -15.59
C LYS A 158 8.60 -3.50 -14.25
N SER A 159 9.55 -2.96 -13.52
CA SER A 159 9.94 -3.44 -12.21
C SER A 159 8.79 -3.34 -11.19
N LYS A 160 8.01 -2.26 -11.24
CA LYS A 160 6.86 -2.04 -10.32
C LYS A 160 5.58 -2.73 -10.77
N LEU A 161 5.28 -2.75 -12.07
CA LEU A 161 3.98 -3.14 -12.62
C LEU A 161 4.01 -4.42 -13.44
N GLY A 162 5.19 -4.98 -13.73
CA GLY A 162 5.31 -6.05 -14.71
C GLY A 162 4.68 -5.63 -16.04
N GLU A 163 4.02 -6.52 -16.77
CA GLU A 163 3.35 -6.20 -18.03
C GLU A 163 2.09 -5.30 -17.86
N ASN A 164 1.59 -5.14 -16.63
CA ASN A 164 0.47 -4.25 -16.36
C ASN A 164 0.77 -2.77 -16.68
N TYR A 165 2.05 -2.38 -16.85
CA TYR A 165 2.37 -1.02 -17.32
C TYR A 165 1.70 -0.66 -18.65
N ARG A 166 1.36 -1.64 -19.49
CA ARG A 166 0.71 -1.45 -20.79
C ARG A 166 -0.73 -0.97 -20.68
N ILE A 167 -1.40 -1.32 -19.60
CA ILE A 167 -2.80 -0.97 -19.33
C ILE A 167 -2.94 0.15 -18.30
N THR A 168 -1.81 0.61 -17.75
CA THR A 168 -1.78 1.63 -16.70
C THR A 168 -1.92 3.02 -17.30
N SER A 169 -2.75 3.86 -16.68
CA SER A 169 -2.95 5.24 -17.06
C SER A 169 -1.86 6.17 -16.49
N ALA A 170 -1.72 7.35 -17.07
CA ALA A 170 -0.77 8.36 -16.62
C ALA A 170 -1.07 8.86 -15.18
N SER A 171 -2.32 8.73 -14.70
CA SER A 171 -2.70 9.10 -13.34
C SER A 171 -1.89 8.35 -12.28
N PHE A 172 -1.50 7.10 -12.55
CA PHE A 172 -0.68 6.30 -11.65
C PHE A 172 0.68 6.93 -11.34
N ILE A 173 1.45 7.25 -12.39
CA ILE A 173 2.79 7.83 -12.19
C ILE A 173 2.70 9.30 -11.73
N TRP A 174 1.66 10.02 -12.18
CA TRP A 174 1.38 11.35 -11.68
C TRP A 174 1.20 11.37 -10.16
N ALA A 175 0.41 10.45 -9.60
CA ALA A 175 0.17 10.36 -8.16
C ALA A 175 1.48 10.16 -7.38
N ILE A 176 2.38 9.30 -7.88
CA ILE A 176 3.70 9.07 -7.28
C ILE A 176 4.53 10.37 -7.32
N ILE A 177 4.62 11.02 -8.49
CA ILE A 177 5.39 12.26 -8.65
C ILE A 177 4.81 13.38 -7.77
N ALA A 178 3.49 13.56 -7.74
CA ALA A 178 2.82 14.58 -6.95
C ALA A 178 3.08 14.39 -5.45
N ARG A 179 2.98 13.16 -4.95
CA ARG A 179 3.28 12.81 -3.55
C ARG A 179 4.74 13.10 -3.18
N MET A 180 5.69 12.62 -3.98
CA MET A 180 7.12 12.83 -3.72
C MET A 180 7.51 14.30 -3.84
N TYR A 181 6.89 15.06 -4.75
CA TYR A 181 7.11 16.49 -4.86
C TYR A 181 6.52 17.27 -3.68
N ALA A 182 5.33 16.89 -3.19
CA ALA A 182 4.71 17.50 -2.02
C ALA A 182 5.57 17.30 -0.75
N ALA A 183 6.21 16.14 -0.61
CA ALA A 183 7.13 15.86 0.50
C ALA A 183 8.34 16.82 0.53
N ARG A 184 8.81 17.30 -0.63
CA ARG A 184 9.91 18.27 -0.73
C ARG A 184 9.50 19.72 -0.46
N ARG A 185 8.21 20.06 -0.64
CA ARG A 185 7.69 21.43 -0.44
C ARG A 185 7.49 21.86 1.01
N SER A 186 7.58 20.95 1.97
CA SER A 186 7.43 21.24 3.39
C SER A 186 8.54 22.10 4.00
N GLY A 187 9.30 22.84 3.18
CA GLY A 187 10.36 23.76 3.60
C GLY A 187 11.70 23.10 3.89
N LEU A 188 11.78 21.78 3.81
CA LEU A 188 13.01 21.03 4.06
C LEU A 188 13.82 20.91 2.77
N LYS A 189 15.07 21.33 2.81
CA LYS A 189 16.01 21.24 1.68
C LYS A 189 16.42 19.79 1.35
N ARG A 190 16.12 18.82 2.22
CA ARG A 190 16.42 17.39 2.08
C ARG A 190 15.17 16.58 2.37
N GLU A 191 15.03 15.43 1.69
CA GLU A 191 13.97 14.47 2.00
C GLU A 191 14.16 13.94 3.41
N GLN A 192 13.10 14.07 4.23
CA GLN A 192 13.01 13.41 5.52
C GLN A 192 11.92 12.35 5.45
N PHE A 193 12.28 11.16 5.88
CA PHE A 193 11.34 10.08 6.12
C PHE A 193 11.13 9.88 7.61
N GLY A 194 9.90 9.58 7.97
CA GLY A 194 9.52 9.25 9.33
C GLY A 194 9.22 7.77 9.50
N TYR A 195 9.36 7.30 10.72
CA TYR A 195 8.93 5.98 11.16
C TYR A 195 8.44 6.02 12.61
N VAL A 196 7.67 5.01 13.00
CA VAL A 196 7.28 4.85 14.41
C VAL A 196 8.36 4.03 15.13
N ASP A 197 8.82 4.53 16.25
CA ASP A 197 9.77 3.79 17.09
C ASP A 197 9.15 2.48 17.60
N GLY A 198 9.72 1.36 17.19
CA GLY A 198 9.21 0.00 17.41
C GLY A 198 8.40 -0.57 16.24
N GLY A 199 8.26 0.16 15.12
CA GLY A 199 7.47 -0.27 13.97
C GLY A 199 5.95 -0.18 14.22
N TYR A 200 5.16 -0.88 13.43
CA TYR A 200 3.69 -0.83 13.52
C TYR A 200 3.09 -1.84 14.53
N GLU A 201 3.87 -2.79 15.08
CA GLU A 201 3.33 -3.72 16.10
C GLU A 201 2.73 -2.98 17.31
N PRO A 202 3.45 -2.06 17.98
CA PRO A 202 2.88 -1.33 19.10
C PRO A 202 1.71 -0.42 18.69
N VAL A 203 1.69 0.08 17.45
CA VAL A 203 0.55 0.86 16.92
C VAL A 203 -0.68 -0.03 16.79
N MET A 204 -0.53 -1.24 16.23
CA MET A 204 -1.64 -2.18 16.08
C MET A 204 -2.15 -2.68 17.42
N ALA A 205 -1.27 -2.87 18.41
CA ALA A 205 -1.65 -3.21 19.78
C ALA A 205 -2.49 -2.09 20.41
N ALA A 206 -1.99 -0.85 20.38
CA ALA A 206 -2.72 0.31 20.91
C ALA A 206 -4.03 0.56 20.16
N PHE A 207 -4.09 0.32 18.85
CA PHE A 207 -5.31 0.49 18.08
C PHE A 207 -6.38 -0.54 18.52
N ARG A 208 -5.99 -1.81 18.74
CA ARG A 208 -6.90 -2.82 19.30
C ARG A 208 -7.45 -2.42 20.67
N GLU A 209 -6.57 -1.97 21.57
CA GLU A 209 -6.97 -1.50 22.90
C GLU A 209 -7.91 -0.30 22.81
N HIS A 210 -7.63 0.64 21.90
CA HIS A 210 -8.45 1.82 21.69
C HIS A 210 -9.85 1.51 21.16
N LEU A 211 -9.98 0.49 20.28
CA LEU A 211 -11.24 -0.03 19.78
C LEU A 211 -12.00 -0.78 20.90
N ALA A 212 -11.32 -1.65 21.62
CA ALA A 212 -11.91 -2.42 22.72
C ALA A 212 -12.45 -1.50 23.85
N ALA A 213 -11.72 -0.43 24.21
CA ALA A 213 -12.15 0.57 25.18
C ALA A 213 -13.41 1.35 24.74
N ARG A 214 -13.83 1.21 23.49
CA ARG A 214 -15.04 1.79 22.90
C ARG A 214 -16.09 0.74 22.54
N ASP A 215 -15.98 -0.44 23.09
CA ASP A 215 -16.89 -1.58 22.85
C ASP A 215 -16.99 -1.97 21.34
N VAL A 216 -15.90 -1.83 20.58
CA VAL A 216 -15.84 -2.40 19.24
C VAL A 216 -15.36 -3.84 19.35
N GLU A 217 -16.21 -4.76 18.95
CA GLU A 217 -15.86 -6.18 18.91
C GLU A 217 -14.90 -6.48 17.74
N LEU A 218 -13.87 -7.29 17.98
CA LEU A 218 -12.91 -7.71 16.97
C LEU A 218 -12.80 -9.23 16.92
N LEU A 219 -13.45 -9.85 15.94
CA LEU A 219 -13.48 -11.30 15.70
C LEU A 219 -12.34 -11.67 14.73
N CYS A 220 -11.21 -12.09 15.27
CA CYS A 220 -10.06 -12.58 14.47
C CYS A 220 -10.13 -14.11 14.27
N GLY A 221 -9.41 -14.61 13.25
CA GLY A 221 -9.44 -16.03 12.88
C GLY A 221 -10.79 -16.48 12.32
N SER A 222 -11.60 -15.54 11.84
CA SER A 222 -12.99 -15.74 11.45
C SER A 222 -13.17 -15.44 9.94
N PRO A 223 -12.68 -16.29 9.04
CA PRO A 223 -12.81 -16.07 7.61
C PRO A 223 -14.29 -16.12 7.19
N VAL A 224 -14.73 -15.09 6.48
CA VAL A 224 -16.08 -14.97 5.94
C VAL A 224 -16.21 -15.82 4.67
N SER A 225 -17.29 -16.59 4.57
CA SER A 225 -17.63 -17.40 3.38
C SER A 225 -18.71 -16.77 2.50
N SER A 226 -19.65 -16.01 3.08
CA SER A 226 -20.65 -15.27 2.31
C SER A 226 -21.20 -14.05 3.07
N VAL A 227 -21.71 -13.07 2.30
CA VAL A 227 -22.48 -11.93 2.79
C VAL A 227 -23.73 -11.82 1.92
N ARG A 228 -24.92 -11.83 2.54
CA ARG A 228 -26.22 -11.75 1.88
C ARG A 228 -27.07 -10.66 2.48
N ASP A 229 -27.83 -9.98 1.64
CA ASP A 229 -28.89 -9.07 2.10
C ASP A 229 -30.10 -9.90 2.54
N SER A 230 -30.66 -9.59 3.71
CA SER A 230 -31.84 -10.27 4.26
C SER A 230 -33.13 -9.45 4.10
N GLY A 231 -33.05 -8.29 3.41
CA GLY A 231 -34.15 -7.33 3.32
C GLY A 231 -34.13 -6.31 4.47
N ASP A 232 -34.08 -6.76 5.70
CA ASP A 232 -34.03 -5.90 6.90
C ASP A 232 -32.59 -5.56 7.32
N GLY A 233 -31.60 -6.25 6.77
CA GLY A 233 -30.17 -6.08 7.09
C GLY A 233 -29.32 -7.01 6.24
N ALA A 234 -28.14 -7.38 6.75
CA ALA A 234 -27.24 -8.32 6.10
C ALA A 234 -26.84 -9.47 7.03
N VAL A 235 -26.70 -10.66 6.46
CA VAL A 235 -26.20 -11.85 7.16
C VAL A 235 -24.81 -12.18 6.66
N VAL A 236 -23.86 -12.25 7.57
CA VAL A 236 -22.48 -12.68 7.35
C VAL A 236 -22.35 -14.13 7.81
N THR A 237 -21.93 -15.01 6.91
CA THR A 237 -21.65 -16.42 7.25
C THR A 237 -20.14 -16.62 7.30
N LEU A 238 -19.63 -17.22 8.37
CA LEU A 238 -18.24 -17.58 8.53
C LEU A 238 -17.94 -18.94 7.88
N ALA A 239 -16.67 -19.24 7.64
CA ALA A 239 -16.25 -20.51 7.05
C ALA A 239 -16.55 -21.74 7.94
N ASN A 240 -16.72 -21.55 9.26
CA ASN A 240 -17.14 -22.60 10.20
C ASN A 240 -18.66 -22.82 10.25
N GLY A 241 -19.43 -22.02 9.51
CA GLY A 241 -20.89 -22.08 9.46
C GLY A 241 -21.63 -21.14 10.43
N ASP A 242 -20.94 -20.48 11.33
CA ASP A 242 -21.54 -19.47 12.21
C ASP A 242 -22.08 -18.28 11.41
N THR A 243 -23.14 -17.65 11.89
CA THR A 243 -23.77 -16.50 11.23
C THR A 243 -23.88 -15.32 12.17
N HIS A 244 -23.64 -14.13 11.63
CA HIS A 244 -23.83 -12.85 12.31
C HIS A 244 -24.75 -11.96 11.48
N ALA A 245 -25.74 -11.36 12.13
CA ALA A 245 -26.68 -10.44 11.51
C ALA A 245 -26.33 -9.00 11.89
N PHE A 246 -26.39 -8.10 10.92
CA PHE A 246 -26.13 -6.67 11.07
C PHE A 246 -27.17 -5.85 10.28
N ASP A 247 -27.47 -4.64 10.74
CA ASP A 247 -28.28 -3.72 9.95
C ASP A 247 -27.54 -3.33 8.66
N HIS A 248 -26.19 -3.24 8.75
CA HIS A 248 -25.33 -2.92 7.60
C HIS A 248 -24.00 -3.68 7.67
N VAL A 249 -23.45 -3.98 6.49
CA VAL A 249 -22.12 -4.57 6.34
C VAL A 249 -21.25 -3.68 5.43
N VAL A 250 -20.01 -3.45 5.85
CA VAL A 250 -19.00 -2.70 5.07
C VAL A 250 -17.85 -3.64 4.70
N LEU A 251 -17.61 -3.81 3.41
CA LEU A 251 -16.58 -4.70 2.88
C LEU A 251 -15.30 -3.89 2.62
N THR A 252 -14.24 -4.16 3.40
CA THR A 252 -12.94 -3.45 3.27
C THR A 252 -11.84 -4.29 2.63
N ILE A 253 -12.21 -5.46 2.14
CA ILE A 253 -11.35 -6.44 1.50
C ILE A 253 -11.16 -6.15 -0.02
N PRO A 254 -10.20 -6.79 -0.69
CA PRO A 254 -10.00 -6.62 -2.14
C PRO A 254 -11.25 -6.91 -2.97
N SER A 255 -11.45 -6.13 -4.03
CA SER A 255 -12.66 -6.19 -4.88
C SER A 255 -12.92 -7.56 -5.48
N SER A 256 -11.86 -8.29 -5.88
CA SER A 256 -11.95 -9.65 -6.42
C SER A 256 -12.59 -10.63 -5.43
N ARG A 257 -12.33 -10.45 -4.13
CA ARG A 257 -12.92 -11.28 -3.07
C ARG A 257 -14.36 -10.91 -2.78
N ILE A 258 -14.72 -9.63 -2.91
CA ILE A 258 -16.09 -9.16 -2.68
C ILE A 258 -17.06 -9.85 -3.63
N ALA A 259 -16.75 -9.90 -4.93
CA ALA A 259 -17.58 -10.57 -5.92
C ALA A 259 -17.84 -12.06 -5.59
N ALA A 260 -16.86 -12.72 -4.97
CA ALA A 260 -17.01 -14.12 -4.55
C ALA A 260 -17.84 -14.27 -3.26
N LEU A 261 -17.77 -13.30 -2.34
CA LEU A 261 -18.48 -13.36 -1.05
C LEU A 261 -19.93 -12.89 -1.14
N CYS A 262 -20.27 -12.06 -2.13
CA CYS A 262 -21.60 -11.47 -2.29
C CYS A 262 -22.28 -12.00 -3.57
N PRO A 263 -22.81 -13.22 -3.57
CA PRO A 263 -23.36 -13.85 -4.77
C PRO A 263 -24.65 -13.18 -5.28
N ASP A 264 -25.27 -12.34 -4.47
CA ASP A 264 -26.51 -11.65 -4.80
C ASP A 264 -26.28 -10.26 -5.42
N LEU A 265 -25.02 -9.85 -5.63
CA LEU A 265 -24.70 -8.67 -6.43
C LEU A 265 -25.12 -8.86 -7.89
N THR A 266 -25.48 -7.75 -8.53
CA THR A 266 -25.77 -7.81 -9.99
C THR A 266 -24.53 -8.22 -10.78
N ASP A 267 -24.75 -8.82 -11.96
CA ASP A 267 -23.66 -9.21 -12.88
C ASP A 267 -22.77 -7.99 -13.23
N ALA A 268 -23.37 -6.84 -13.45
CA ALA A 268 -22.65 -5.60 -13.78
C ALA A 268 -21.73 -5.14 -12.64
N GLU A 269 -22.17 -5.27 -11.38
CA GLU A 269 -21.32 -4.96 -10.20
C GLU A 269 -20.20 -5.98 -10.04
N SER A 270 -20.51 -7.26 -10.17
CA SER A 270 -19.53 -8.35 -10.11
C SER A 270 -18.45 -8.20 -11.18
N GLU A 271 -18.83 -7.90 -12.42
CA GLU A 271 -17.90 -7.59 -13.50
C GLU A 271 -17.05 -6.36 -13.20
N ARG A 272 -17.65 -5.29 -12.66
CA ARG A 272 -16.92 -4.06 -12.29
C ARG A 272 -15.86 -4.35 -11.23
N LEU A 273 -16.18 -5.12 -10.20
CA LEU A 273 -15.28 -5.53 -9.14
C LEU A 273 -14.13 -6.41 -9.67
N GLN A 274 -14.43 -7.31 -10.62
CA GLN A 274 -13.44 -8.19 -11.26
C GLN A 274 -12.51 -7.44 -12.23
N ARG A 275 -12.91 -6.28 -12.76
CA ARG A 275 -12.06 -5.41 -13.58
C ARG A 275 -10.97 -4.69 -12.80
N VAL A 276 -11.02 -4.69 -11.47
CA VAL A 276 -9.94 -4.12 -10.65
C VAL A 276 -8.72 -5.02 -10.75
N VAL A 277 -7.69 -4.53 -11.42
CA VAL A 277 -6.41 -5.23 -11.57
C VAL A 277 -5.54 -4.95 -10.37
N TYR A 278 -5.17 -5.99 -9.63
CA TYR A 278 -4.26 -5.89 -8.50
C TYR A 278 -2.84 -6.30 -8.85
N GLN A 279 -1.89 -5.55 -8.33
CA GLN A 279 -0.48 -5.93 -8.27
C GLN A 279 -0.20 -6.53 -6.89
N GLY A 280 0.42 -7.70 -6.88
CA GLY A 280 0.87 -8.32 -5.64
C GLY A 280 2.35 -8.08 -5.37
N VAL A 281 2.84 -8.55 -4.23
CA VAL A 281 4.23 -8.44 -3.84
C VAL A 281 4.72 -9.71 -3.13
N ILE A 282 5.90 -10.18 -3.50
CA ILE A 282 6.75 -11.02 -2.67
C ILE A 282 7.80 -10.10 -2.08
N CYS A 283 7.90 -10.05 -0.76
CA CYS A 283 8.85 -9.20 -0.06
C CYS A 283 9.73 -10.05 0.84
N ALA A 284 11.02 -10.09 0.56
CA ALA A 284 11.96 -10.68 1.49
C ALA A 284 12.42 -9.64 2.51
N SER A 285 12.37 -9.99 3.79
CA SER A 285 13.03 -9.27 4.88
C SER A 285 14.31 -10.01 5.22
N VAL A 286 15.43 -9.31 5.21
CA VAL A 286 16.76 -9.89 5.42
C VAL A 286 17.45 -9.16 6.57
N LEU A 287 17.81 -9.90 7.62
CA LEU A 287 18.61 -9.37 8.70
C LEU A 287 20.08 -9.67 8.40
N LEU A 288 20.88 -8.63 8.32
CA LEU A 288 22.31 -8.71 7.98
C LEU A 288 23.18 -8.24 9.14
N ARG A 289 24.34 -8.86 9.30
CA ARG A 289 25.38 -8.44 10.26
C ARG A 289 25.93 -7.05 9.96
N LYS A 290 26.03 -6.70 8.68
CA LYS A 290 26.55 -5.42 8.19
C LYS A 290 25.56 -4.73 7.24
N PRO A 291 25.57 -3.38 7.13
CA PRO A 291 24.80 -2.68 6.14
C PRO A 291 25.27 -3.00 4.71
N LEU A 292 24.37 -2.86 3.73
CA LEU A 292 24.70 -3.00 2.32
C LEU A 292 25.30 -1.71 1.75
N ALA A 293 24.66 -0.59 2.06
CA ALA A 293 25.03 0.74 1.58
C ALA A 293 24.46 1.81 2.52
N GLU A 294 24.68 3.08 2.18
CA GLU A 294 24.12 4.20 2.94
C GLU A 294 22.76 4.69 2.40
N TYR A 295 22.11 3.89 1.54
CA TYR A 295 20.87 4.30 0.87
C TYR A 295 19.67 3.65 1.52
N TYR A 296 18.69 4.49 1.92
CA TYR A 296 17.42 3.97 2.40
C TYR A 296 16.67 3.22 1.27
N VAL A 297 16.60 3.80 0.09
CA VAL A 297 16.04 3.16 -1.10
C VAL A 297 17.09 3.14 -2.21
N THR A 298 17.31 1.96 -2.80
CA THR A 298 18.02 1.82 -4.07
C THR A 298 17.02 1.41 -5.15
N ASN A 299 16.78 2.29 -6.11
CA ASN A 299 15.96 1.99 -7.28
C ASN A 299 16.77 1.18 -8.30
N ILE A 300 16.14 0.23 -8.97
CA ILE A 300 16.81 -0.71 -9.87
C ILE A 300 16.17 -0.65 -11.25
N THR A 301 17.00 -0.49 -12.29
CA THR A 301 16.57 -0.56 -13.68
C THR A 301 17.05 -1.81 -14.42
N ASP A 302 17.98 -2.56 -13.84
CA ASP A 302 18.57 -3.75 -14.45
C ASP A 302 17.60 -4.93 -14.36
N ALA A 303 17.16 -5.41 -15.50
CA ALA A 303 16.19 -6.49 -15.60
C ALA A 303 16.69 -7.86 -15.06
N ALA A 304 18.00 -8.02 -14.93
CA ALA A 304 18.60 -9.23 -14.35
C ALA A 304 18.40 -9.34 -12.82
N ILE A 305 18.12 -8.22 -12.16
CA ILE A 305 17.89 -8.20 -10.72
C ILE A 305 16.45 -8.61 -10.43
N PRO A 306 16.21 -9.65 -9.59
CA PRO A 306 14.89 -10.25 -9.42
C PRO A 306 13.94 -9.45 -8.51
N PHE A 307 14.36 -8.36 -7.90
CA PHE A 307 13.53 -7.50 -7.04
C PHE A 307 13.49 -6.05 -7.54
N THR A 308 12.44 -5.34 -7.19
CA THR A 308 12.13 -3.98 -7.68
C THR A 308 13.07 -2.92 -7.12
N GLY A 309 13.59 -3.14 -5.93
CA GLY A 309 14.47 -2.21 -5.22
C GLY A 309 15.04 -2.85 -3.96
N VAL A 310 15.99 -2.16 -3.35
CA VAL A 310 16.50 -2.49 -2.02
C VAL A 310 16.08 -1.37 -1.07
N ILE A 311 15.39 -1.73 0.01
CA ILE A 311 15.03 -0.81 1.07
C ILE A 311 15.83 -1.20 2.32
N GLU A 312 16.93 -0.49 2.57
CA GLU A 312 17.71 -0.68 3.77
C GLU A 312 17.07 0.10 4.93
N MET A 313 16.18 -0.59 5.67
CA MET A 313 15.39 0.04 6.73
C MET A 313 16.26 0.69 7.80
N THR A 314 17.40 0.11 8.07
CA THR A 314 18.36 0.60 9.04
C THR A 314 19.26 1.76 8.56
N ALA A 315 19.09 2.23 7.32
CA ALA A 315 19.54 3.56 6.92
C ALA A 315 18.59 4.67 7.40
N LEU A 316 17.39 4.31 7.90
CA LEU A 316 16.38 5.19 8.47
C LEU A 316 16.22 4.94 9.97
N VAL A 317 16.13 3.67 10.38
CA VAL A 317 15.93 3.22 11.76
C VAL A 317 17.28 2.91 12.41
N ASP A 318 17.45 3.27 13.67
CA ASP A 318 18.67 2.98 14.41
C ASP A 318 18.92 1.47 14.48
N ARG A 319 20.12 1.05 14.13
CA ARG A 319 20.59 -0.34 14.14
C ARG A 319 20.56 -0.97 15.53
N GLU A 320 20.68 -0.19 16.58
CA GLU A 320 20.57 -0.68 17.96
C GLU A 320 19.22 -1.37 18.23
N ARG A 321 18.17 -0.99 17.50
CA ARG A 321 16.86 -1.66 17.52
C ARG A 321 16.96 -3.14 17.09
N PHE A 322 17.98 -3.49 16.32
CA PHE A 322 18.28 -4.83 15.80
C PHE A 322 19.61 -5.37 16.35
N GLY A 323 20.05 -4.91 17.55
CA GLY A 323 21.29 -5.35 18.17
C GLY A 323 22.54 -5.02 17.33
N GLY A 324 22.56 -3.86 16.67
CA GLY A 324 23.63 -3.42 15.79
C GLY A 324 23.58 -4.01 14.38
N ASN A 325 22.60 -4.88 14.07
CA ASN A 325 22.41 -5.51 12.75
C ASN A 325 21.65 -4.58 11.78
N SER A 326 21.62 -4.95 10.50
CA SER A 326 20.95 -4.19 9.44
C SER A 326 19.71 -4.95 8.94
N LEU A 327 18.57 -4.28 8.85
CA LEU A 327 17.35 -4.83 8.27
C LEU A 327 17.15 -4.28 6.86
N VAL A 328 16.98 -5.20 5.91
CA VAL A 328 16.80 -4.89 4.48
C VAL A 328 15.52 -5.56 3.97
N TYR A 329 14.77 -4.84 3.13
CA TYR A 329 13.65 -5.40 2.37
C TYR A 329 13.97 -5.47 0.89
N LEU A 330 13.59 -6.59 0.26
CA LEU A 330 13.74 -6.85 -1.16
C LEU A 330 12.34 -7.16 -1.75
N PRO A 331 11.57 -6.15 -2.14
CA PRO A 331 10.26 -6.36 -2.74
C PRO A 331 10.37 -6.74 -4.22
N ARG A 332 9.60 -7.73 -4.63
CA ARG A 332 9.32 -8.06 -6.02
C ARG A 332 7.82 -7.94 -6.28
N TYR A 333 7.44 -6.99 -7.10
CA TYR A 333 6.04 -6.84 -7.51
C TYR A 333 5.70 -7.78 -8.65
N LEU A 334 4.53 -8.43 -8.57
CA LEU A 334 4.12 -9.48 -9.49
C LEU A 334 2.70 -9.26 -9.98
N VAL A 335 2.46 -9.56 -11.26
CA VAL A 335 1.11 -9.70 -11.80
C VAL A 335 0.46 -10.99 -11.26
N GLN A 336 -0.88 -11.08 -11.28
CA GLN A 336 -1.59 -12.21 -10.66
C GLN A 336 -1.20 -13.58 -11.22
N GLY A 337 -0.95 -13.71 -12.53
CA GLY A 337 -0.58 -14.95 -13.20
C GLY A 337 0.92 -15.26 -13.26
N ASP A 338 1.76 -14.49 -12.56
CA ASP A 338 3.21 -14.69 -12.60
C ASP A 338 3.60 -16.05 -11.98
N ALA A 339 4.40 -16.83 -12.71
CA ALA A 339 4.86 -18.14 -12.24
C ALA A 339 5.69 -18.09 -10.95
N TYR A 340 6.33 -16.95 -10.68
CA TYR A 340 7.15 -16.76 -9.48
C TYR A 340 6.35 -16.82 -8.16
N TRP A 341 5.00 -16.71 -8.23
CA TRP A 341 4.12 -16.97 -7.07
C TRP A 341 4.27 -18.38 -6.49
N HIS A 342 4.69 -19.33 -7.31
CA HIS A 342 4.88 -20.74 -6.95
C HIS A 342 6.33 -21.10 -6.60
N ALA A 343 7.25 -20.13 -6.66
CA ALA A 343 8.63 -20.33 -6.25
C ALA A 343 8.69 -20.64 -4.74
N THR A 344 9.53 -21.61 -4.37
CA THR A 344 9.76 -21.96 -2.97
C THR A 344 10.56 -20.86 -2.27
N ASP A 345 10.49 -20.81 -0.94
CA ASP A 345 11.23 -19.82 -0.16
C ASP A 345 12.74 -19.96 -0.36
N GLU A 346 13.24 -21.21 -0.50
CA GLU A 346 14.65 -21.51 -0.76
C GLU A 346 15.09 -21.00 -2.15
N ALA A 347 14.24 -21.14 -3.16
CA ALA A 347 14.53 -20.63 -4.50
C ALA A 347 14.59 -19.10 -4.49
N ILE A 348 13.63 -18.44 -3.85
CA ILE A 348 13.60 -16.98 -3.72
C ILE A 348 14.82 -16.49 -2.94
N GLN A 349 15.16 -17.13 -1.82
CA GLN A 349 16.34 -16.78 -1.02
C GLN A 349 17.62 -16.91 -1.83
N ARG A 350 17.80 -18.01 -2.56
CA ARG A 350 18.96 -18.22 -3.42
C ARG A 350 19.09 -17.15 -4.49
N ASP A 351 18.01 -16.87 -5.22
CA ASP A 351 18.01 -15.92 -6.32
C ASP A 351 18.25 -14.47 -5.83
N PHE A 352 17.63 -14.09 -4.71
CA PHE A 352 17.79 -12.77 -4.11
C PHE A 352 19.18 -12.58 -3.50
N THR A 353 19.73 -13.61 -2.88
CA THR A 353 21.10 -13.57 -2.34
C THR A 353 22.13 -13.42 -3.45
N ALA A 354 21.98 -14.17 -4.55
CA ALA A 354 22.86 -14.04 -5.71
C ALA A 354 22.82 -12.63 -6.33
N ALA A 355 21.64 -12.02 -6.35
CA ALA A 355 21.49 -10.64 -6.83
C ALA A 355 22.16 -9.62 -5.89
N LEU A 356 22.08 -9.81 -4.57
CA LEU A 356 22.80 -8.96 -3.61
C LEU A 356 24.31 -9.06 -3.78
N GLU A 357 24.86 -10.27 -4.03
CA GLU A 357 26.28 -10.47 -4.34
C GLU A 357 26.72 -9.73 -5.61
N ALA A 358 25.86 -9.74 -6.64
CA ALA A 358 26.12 -9.01 -7.90
C ALA A 358 26.07 -7.48 -7.73
N MET A 359 25.14 -6.99 -6.89
CA MET A 359 24.94 -5.53 -6.70
C MET A 359 25.96 -4.91 -5.73
N TYR A 360 26.38 -5.65 -4.71
CA TYR A 360 27.19 -5.13 -3.60
C TYR A 360 28.47 -5.94 -3.44
N PRO A 361 29.61 -5.49 -4.02
CA PRO A 361 30.88 -6.25 -3.97
C PRO A 361 31.39 -6.56 -2.56
N GLY A 362 30.95 -5.78 -1.55
CA GLY A 362 31.31 -6.03 -0.13
C GLY A 362 30.33 -6.92 0.63
N PHE A 363 29.28 -7.43 -0.02
CA PHE A 363 28.31 -8.31 0.59
C PHE A 363 28.84 -9.75 0.66
N ASP A 364 28.68 -10.39 1.83
CA ASP A 364 28.96 -11.80 2.04
C ASP A 364 27.65 -12.48 2.49
N ARG A 365 27.30 -13.61 1.85
CA ARG A 365 26.13 -14.40 2.26
C ARG A 365 26.20 -14.91 3.69
N GLN A 366 27.39 -15.03 4.27
CA GLN A 366 27.59 -15.37 5.69
C GLN A 366 27.14 -14.25 6.64
N ASP A 367 26.96 -13.03 6.13
CA ASP A 367 26.39 -11.92 6.91
C ASP A 367 24.86 -12.00 7.04
N ILE A 368 24.19 -12.94 6.35
CA ILE A 368 22.74 -13.19 6.51
C ILE A 368 22.48 -13.91 7.84
N LEU A 369 21.86 -13.22 8.78
CA LEU A 369 21.46 -13.75 10.08
C LEU A 369 20.07 -14.38 10.06
N ALA A 370 19.15 -13.79 9.26
CA ALA A 370 17.80 -14.33 9.07
C ALA A 370 17.23 -13.84 7.72
N PHE A 371 16.39 -14.69 7.14
CA PHE A 371 15.67 -14.40 5.89
C PHE A 371 14.21 -14.81 6.05
N ARG A 372 13.26 -13.91 5.76
CA ARG A 372 11.83 -14.18 5.82
C ARG A 372 11.16 -13.68 4.54
N ILE A 373 10.21 -14.45 4.04
CA ILE A 373 9.47 -14.13 2.83
C ILE A 373 8.01 -13.94 3.16
N ALA A 374 7.49 -12.79 2.81
CA ALA A 374 6.07 -12.48 2.88
C ALA A 374 5.49 -12.40 1.47
N ARG A 375 4.27 -12.91 1.29
CA ARG A 375 3.52 -12.85 0.03
C ARG A 375 2.19 -12.17 0.27
N ALA A 376 1.85 -11.20 -0.57
CA ALA A 376 0.53 -10.59 -0.60
C ALA A 376 0.09 -10.42 -2.07
N ARG A 377 -1.06 -10.98 -2.43
CA ARG A 377 -1.53 -11.01 -3.82
C ARG A 377 -2.24 -9.72 -4.23
N ASP A 378 -3.12 -9.21 -3.39
CA ASP A 378 -3.99 -8.07 -3.71
C ASP A 378 -3.54 -6.83 -2.93
N VAL A 379 -2.36 -6.28 -3.29
CA VAL A 379 -1.75 -5.16 -2.58
C VAL A 379 -2.17 -3.84 -3.19
N LEU A 380 -1.87 -3.61 -4.45
CA LEU A 380 -2.05 -2.33 -5.12
C LEU A 380 -3.05 -2.46 -6.27
N ALA A 381 -4.19 -1.82 -6.17
CA ALA A 381 -5.09 -1.64 -7.31
C ALA A 381 -4.44 -0.68 -8.32
N ILE A 382 -4.31 -1.12 -9.57
CA ILE A 382 -3.67 -0.33 -10.63
C ILE A 382 -4.71 0.60 -11.23
N SER A 383 -4.36 1.90 -11.34
CA SER A 383 -5.15 2.86 -12.10
C SER A 383 -5.03 2.56 -13.60
N THR A 384 -5.86 1.65 -14.09
CA THR A 384 -5.95 1.30 -15.52
C THR A 384 -6.56 2.44 -16.33
N LEU A 385 -6.57 2.32 -17.66
CA LEU A 385 -7.23 3.32 -18.50
C LEU A 385 -8.73 3.41 -18.17
N ASP A 386 -9.20 4.65 -18.01
CA ASP A 386 -10.59 4.99 -17.68
C ASP A 386 -11.09 4.31 -16.38
N TYR A 387 -10.19 4.23 -15.39
CA TYR A 387 -10.41 3.49 -14.15
C TYR A 387 -11.66 3.92 -13.40
N SER A 388 -11.87 5.23 -13.25
CA SER A 388 -13.01 5.78 -12.50
C SER A 388 -14.36 5.34 -13.06
N ASN A 389 -14.48 5.22 -14.39
CA ASN A 389 -15.75 4.81 -15.04
C ASN A 389 -15.89 3.29 -15.11
N ARG A 390 -14.80 2.54 -15.29
CA ARG A 390 -14.84 1.13 -15.66
C ARG A 390 -14.64 0.15 -14.50
N ALA A 391 -13.83 0.51 -13.50
CA ALA A 391 -13.37 -0.43 -12.48
C ALA A 391 -13.52 0.09 -11.04
N LEU A 392 -13.58 1.41 -10.82
CA LEU A 392 -13.67 1.98 -9.47
C LEU A 392 -14.90 1.42 -8.73
N PRO A 393 -14.73 0.72 -7.59
CA PRO A 393 -15.85 0.21 -6.83
C PRO A 393 -16.74 1.33 -6.30
N PRO A 394 -18.08 1.21 -6.39
CA PRO A 394 -18.98 2.17 -5.77
C PRO A 394 -19.00 2.00 -4.25
N LEU A 395 -19.36 3.03 -3.51
CA LEU A 395 -19.63 2.92 -2.07
C LEU A 395 -20.89 2.08 -1.81
N ARG A 396 -21.97 2.34 -2.59
CA ARG A 396 -23.25 1.61 -2.49
C ARG A 396 -23.25 0.45 -3.48
N THR A 397 -23.83 -0.66 -3.06
CA THR A 397 -24.12 -1.79 -3.94
C THR A 397 -25.61 -1.86 -4.26
N SER A 398 -25.99 -2.81 -5.13
CA SER A 398 -27.40 -3.18 -5.35
C SER A 398 -28.07 -3.79 -4.11
N LEU A 399 -27.26 -4.27 -3.16
CA LEU A 399 -27.73 -4.79 -1.88
C LEU A 399 -27.83 -3.62 -0.89
N PRO A 400 -29.03 -3.23 -0.45
CA PRO A 400 -29.23 -2.01 0.32
C PRO A 400 -28.49 -1.94 1.66
N SER A 401 -28.21 -3.10 2.27
CA SER A 401 -27.47 -3.22 3.54
C SER A 401 -25.97 -3.40 3.38
N VAL A 402 -25.44 -3.52 2.14
CA VAL A 402 -24.02 -3.84 1.89
C VAL A 402 -23.31 -2.69 1.21
N PHE A 403 -22.20 -2.25 1.79
CA PHE A 403 -21.35 -1.17 1.29
C PHE A 403 -19.94 -1.67 1.02
N ILE A 404 -19.24 -0.97 0.11
CA ILE A 404 -17.85 -1.26 -0.23
C ILE A 404 -16.98 -0.04 0.09
N VAL A 405 -15.98 -0.23 0.94
CA VAL A 405 -14.91 0.75 1.17
C VAL A 405 -13.58 0.01 1.16
N ASN A 406 -12.85 0.07 0.07
CA ASN A 406 -11.57 -0.63 -0.03
C ASN A 406 -10.50 0.18 -0.76
N SER A 407 -9.26 -0.32 -0.73
CA SER A 407 -8.09 0.39 -1.28
C SER A 407 -8.17 0.66 -2.78
N ALA A 408 -9.03 -0.03 -3.53
CA ALA A 408 -9.26 0.24 -4.96
C ALA A 408 -9.92 1.62 -5.19
N GLN A 409 -10.53 2.21 -4.16
CA GLN A 409 -11.10 3.56 -4.22
C GLN A 409 -10.04 4.67 -4.05
N ILE A 410 -8.76 4.33 -3.82
CA ILE A 410 -7.65 5.30 -3.83
C ILE A 410 -7.22 5.56 -5.29
N ALA A 411 -8.09 6.18 -6.08
CA ALA A 411 -7.86 6.37 -7.51
C ALA A 411 -6.86 7.49 -7.83
N SER A 412 -6.78 8.53 -6.99
CA SER A 412 -5.92 9.71 -7.18
C SER A 412 -4.65 9.69 -6.33
N GLY A 413 -4.30 8.55 -5.73
CA GLY A 413 -3.17 8.40 -4.83
C GLY A 413 -2.39 7.12 -5.08
N THR A 414 -1.39 6.89 -4.25
CA THR A 414 -0.68 5.61 -4.18
C THR A 414 -1.07 4.91 -2.89
N LEU A 415 -1.21 3.58 -2.92
CA LEU A 415 -1.51 2.84 -1.70
C LEU A 415 -0.42 3.07 -0.65
N ASN A 416 -0.80 3.66 0.46
CA ASN A 416 -0.01 3.85 1.67
C ASN A 416 -0.96 4.08 2.85
N LEU A 417 -0.43 4.08 4.07
CA LEU A 417 -1.27 4.20 5.26
C LEU A 417 -1.98 5.55 5.36
N ASN A 418 -1.36 6.65 4.89
CA ASN A 418 -2.01 7.97 4.90
C ASN A 418 -3.26 8.01 4.03
N GLU A 419 -3.14 7.51 2.79
CA GLU A 419 -4.29 7.45 1.86
C GLU A 419 -5.36 6.48 2.37
N THR A 420 -4.95 5.39 3.01
CA THR A 420 -5.86 4.42 3.63
C THR A 420 -6.68 5.05 4.76
N VAL A 421 -6.03 5.77 5.67
CA VAL A 421 -6.71 6.48 6.77
C VAL A 421 -7.57 7.63 6.22
N GLY A 422 -7.06 8.38 5.22
CA GLY A 422 -7.82 9.43 4.55
C GLY A 422 -9.08 8.91 3.88
N LEU A 423 -9.00 7.77 3.19
CA LEU A 423 -10.16 7.09 2.61
C LEU A 423 -11.17 6.70 3.71
N ALA A 424 -10.72 6.06 4.79
CA ALA A 424 -11.60 5.68 5.89
C ALA A 424 -12.35 6.89 6.46
N ASN A 425 -11.65 7.98 6.75
CA ASN A 425 -12.24 9.20 7.30
C ASN A 425 -13.29 9.82 6.35
N SER A 426 -12.97 9.88 5.05
CA SER A 426 -13.89 10.45 4.04
C SER A 426 -15.11 9.57 3.81
N GLN A 427 -14.93 8.26 3.75
CA GLN A 427 -16.02 7.30 3.50
C GLN A 427 -16.89 7.09 4.74
N ALA A 428 -16.34 7.18 5.96
CA ALA A 428 -17.14 7.16 7.18
C ALA A 428 -18.23 8.25 7.17
N ALA A 429 -17.87 9.50 6.77
CA ALA A 429 -18.83 10.58 6.66
C ALA A 429 -19.91 10.32 5.58
N ALA A 430 -19.57 9.63 4.49
CA ALA A 430 -20.52 9.25 3.45
C ALA A 430 -21.44 8.10 3.92
N LEU A 431 -20.88 7.08 4.56
CA LEU A 431 -21.62 5.96 5.15
C LEU A 431 -22.66 6.44 6.16
N LEU A 432 -22.27 7.32 7.09
CA LEU A 432 -23.16 7.86 8.10
C LEU A 432 -24.41 8.52 7.50
N ARG A 433 -24.25 9.28 6.40
CA ARG A 433 -25.41 9.87 5.71
C ARG A 433 -26.35 8.81 5.13
N LEU A 434 -25.80 7.68 4.66
CA LEU A 434 -26.58 6.60 4.05
C LEU A 434 -27.28 5.73 5.11
N VAL A 435 -26.60 5.43 6.21
CA VAL A 435 -27.14 4.68 7.34
C VAL A 435 -28.28 5.46 8.01
N ASN A 436 -28.06 6.72 8.36
CA ASN A 436 -29.06 7.57 9.00
C ASN A 436 -30.29 7.82 8.12
N ALA A 437 -30.10 8.04 6.80
CA ALA A 437 -31.21 8.21 5.88
C ALA A 437 -32.14 7.00 5.78
N ARG A 438 -31.62 5.79 6.05
CA ARG A 438 -32.44 4.56 6.11
C ARG A 438 -33.19 4.43 7.43
N GLU A 439 -32.60 4.90 8.54
CA GLU A 439 -33.27 4.94 9.85
C GLU A 439 -34.45 5.96 9.86
N GLU A 440 -34.32 7.05 9.08
CA GLU A 440 -35.38 8.09 8.98
C GLU A 440 -36.50 7.76 7.97
N ALA A 441 -36.30 6.78 7.10
CA ALA A 441 -37.34 6.33 6.19
C ALA A 441 -38.39 5.54 7.00
N PRO A 442 -39.66 6.02 7.09
CA PRO A 442 -40.67 5.29 7.87
C PRO A 442 -40.84 3.91 7.26
N ALA A 443 -40.97 2.91 8.14
CA ALA A 443 -41.40 1.57 7.76
C ALA A 443 -42.82 1.70 7.20
N HIS A 444 -42.96 1.98 5.93
CA HIS A 444 -44.25 2.11 5.26
C HIS A 444 -44.58 0.83 4.49
N ALA A 445 -45.56 0.15 5.08
CA ALA A 445 -46.60 -0.76 4.59
C ALA A 445 -46.16 -2.09 4.03
#